data_651e9bb5073068cd518a7bfa13968fef
#
_entry.id   651e9bb5073068cd518a7bfa13968fef
#
_cell.length_a   1.000
_cell.length_b   1.000
_cell.length_c   1.000
_cell.angle_alpha   90.00
_cell.angle_beta   90.00
_cell.angle_gamma   90.00
#
_symmetry.space_group_name_H-M   'P 1'
#
loop_
_entity.id
_entity.type
_entity.pdbx_description
1 polymer ?
#
loop_
_entity_poly.entity_id
_entity_poly.type
_entity_poly.pdbx_seq_one_letter_code
_entity_poly.pdbx_strand_id
1 'polypeptide(L)'
;VPALLANVHEALAELKAKDVVEIDVRGKSSVADYMVVASGTSTRHVKSSADEVVRFAKKLGVMPLGVEGEREAEWVLVDLGDVIVHVMLPRVREFYALERLWTVGDQPPDEYETSDEDRF
;
A
#
# COMPACT_ATOMS: atom_id res chain seq x y z
N VAL A 1 0.54 -4.08 16.11
CA VAL A 1 0.94 -4.11 14.70
C VAL A 1 0.85 -5.49 14.08
N PRO A 2 1.30 -6.56 14.75
CA PRO A 2 1.17 -7.89 14.12
C PRO A 2 -0.27 -8.26 13.82
N ALA A 3 -1.20 -7.90 14.68
CA ALA A 3 -2.61 -8.20 14.46
C ALA A 3 -3.14 -7.41 13.27
N LEU A 4 -2.71 -6.17 13.13
CA LEU A 4 -3.13 -5.34 12.02
C LEU A 4 -2.56 -5.86 10.70
N LEU A 5 -1.30 -6.28 10.71
CA LEU A 5 -0.69 -6.85 9.51
C LEU A 5 -1.43 -8.10 9.06
N ALA A 6 -1.70 -9.00 9.99
CA ALA A 6 -2.42 -10.22 9.66
C ALA A 6 -3.81 -9.89 9.10
N ASN A 7 -4.43 -8.89 9.68
CA ASN A 7 -5.75 -8.45 9.27
C ASN A 7 -5.74 -7.90 7.84
N VAL A 8 -4.70 -7.14 7.51
CA VAL A 8 -4.55 -6.60 6.16
C VAL A 8 -4.36 -7.75 5.16
N HIS A 9 -3.52 -8.71 5.50
CA HIS A 9 -3.29 -9.84 4.60
C HIS A 9 -4.57 -10.65 4.39
N GLU A 10 -5.35 -10.81 5.45
CA GLU A 10 -6.62 -11.50 5.35
C GLU A 10 -7.58 -10.80 4.42
N ALA A 11 -7.66 -9.48 4.55
CA ALA A 11 -8.55 -8.70 3.71
C ALA A 11 -8.17 -8.82 2.25
N LEU A 12 -6.88 -8.72 1.98
CA LEU A 12 -6.41 -8.82 0.60
C LEU A 12 -6.64 -10.20 0.02
N ALA A 13 -6.47 -11.23 0.85
CA ALA A 13 -6.71 -12.61 0.40
C ALA A 13 -8.18 -12.83 0.09
N GLU A 14 -9.06 -12.20 0.85
CA GLU A 14 -10.49 -12.33 0.67
C GLU A 14 -10.89 -11.91 -0.74
N LEU A 15 -10.31 -10.83 -1.22
CA LEU A 15 -10.58 -10.32 -2.55
C LEU A 15 -9.60 -10.85 -3.59
N LYS A 16 -8.73 -11.76 -3.20
CA LYS A 16 -7.78 -12.42 -4.10
C LYS A 16 -6.85 -11.43 -4.78
N ALA A 17 -6.41 -10.45 -4.03
CA ALA A 17 -5.40 -9.53 -4.52
C ALA A 17 -4.13 -10.31 -4.84
N LYS A 18 -3.38 -9.83 -5.82
CA LYS A 18 -2.22 -10.55 -6.34
C LYS A 18 -0.91 -9.96 -5.83
N ASP A 19 0.11 -10.82 -5.80
CA ASP A 19 1.49 -10.41 -5.53
C ASP A 19 1.59 -9.51 -4.30
N VAL A 20 1.06 -9.98 -3.19
CA VAL A 20 1.07 -9.22 -1.95
C VAL A 20 2.46 -9.28 -1.34
N VAL A 21 3.06 -8.11 -1.10
CA VAL A 21 4.38 -8.01 -0.52
C VAL A 21 4.31 -7.15 0.74
N GLU A 22 4.90 -7.63 1.81
CA GLU A 22 4.98 -6.90 3.06
C GLU A 22 6.41 -6.41 3.23
N ILE A 23 6.57 -5.12 3.48
CA ILE A 23 7.88 -4.50 3.57
C ILE A 23 8.03 -3.85 4.93
N ASP A 24 9.09 -4.21 5.64
CA ASP A 24 9.42 -3.63 6.92
C ASP A 24 10.14 -2.31 6.66
N VAL A 25 9.49 -1.20 6.99
CA VAL A 25 10.08 0.11 6.74
C VAL A 25 10.43 0.81 8.06
N ARG A 26 10.50 0.04 9.15
CA ARG A 26 10.91 0.60 10.43
C ARG A 26 12.35 1.09 10.30
N GLY A 27 12.56 2.33 10.74
CA GLY A 27 13.89 2.91 10.62
C GLY A 27 14.18 3.53 9.27
N LYS A 28 13.31 3.29 8.30
CA LYS A 28 13.47 3.89 6.97
C LYS A 28 12.38 4.89 6.68
N SER A 29 11.29 4.82 7.43
CA SER A 29 10.18 5.74 7.26
C SER A 29 9.77 6.24 8.64
N SER A 30 9.46 7.53 8.72
CA SER A 30 8.96 8.10 9.96
C SER A 30 7.44 8.06 10.00
N VAL A 31 6.81 7.55 8.95
CA VAL A 31 5.37 7.59 8.81
C VAL A 31 4.71 6.27 9.23
N ALA A 32 5.32 5.16 8.88
CA ALA A 32 4.74 3.87 9.18
C ALA A 32 5.82 2.86 9.51
N ASP A 33 5.40 1.75 10.11
CA ASP A 33 6.33 0.66 10.43
C ASP A 33 6.40 -0.34 9.30
N TYR A 34 5.30 -0.52 8.58
CA TYR A 34 5.23 -1.51 7.51
C TYR A 34 4.47 -0.96 6.33
N MET A 35 4.83 -1.43 5.16
CA MET A 35 4.13 -1.12 3.94
C MET A 35 3.70 -2.44 3.30
N VAL A 36 2.46 -2.49 2.83
CA VAL A 36 1.98 -3.68 2.13
C VAL A 36 1.59 -3.24 0.73
N VAL A 37 2.10 -3.93 -0.27
CA VAL A 37 1.83 -3.61 -1.67
C VAL A 37 1.16 -4.81 -2.31
N ALA A 38 0.08 -4.56 -3.01
CA ALA A 38 -0.67 -5.63 -3.66
C ALA A 38 -1.17 -5.15 -5.01
N SER A 39 -1.47 -6.08 -5.89
CA SER A 39 -1.97 -5.78 -7.22
C SER A 39 -3.43 -6.21 -7.36
N GLY A 40 -4.19 -5.39 -8.06
CA GLY A 40 -5.53 -5.74 -8.46
C GLY A 40 -5.57 -5.90 -9.97
N THR A 41 -6.47 -6.75 -10.44
CA THR A 41 -6.52 -7.08 -11.88
C THR A 41 -7.27 -6.03 -12.69
N SER A 42 -8.02 -5.18 -12.03
CA SER A 42 -8.79 -4.12 -12.69
C SER A 42 -8.96 -2.99 -11.68
N THR A 43 -9.40 -1.83 -12.15
CA THR A 43 -9.65 -0.72 -11.24
C THR A 43 -10.72 -1.08 -10.24
N ARG A 44 -11.72 -1.84 -10.66
CA ARG A 44 -12.76 -2.30 -9.74
C ARG A 44 -12.16 -3.20 -8.66
N HIS A 45 -11.28 -4.11 -9.06
CA HIS A 45 -10.64 -5.02 -8.13
C HIS A 45 -9.75 -4.27 -7.15
N VAL A 46 -9.02 -3.27 -7.65
CA VAL A 46 -8.17 -2.44 -6.81
C VAL A 46 -9.03 -1.74 -5.75
N LYS A 47 -10.12 -1.12 -6.19
CA LYS A 47 -10.98 -0.41 -5.26
C LYS A 47 -11.63 -1.34 -4.25
N SER A 48 -12.12 -2.50 -4.72
CA SER A 48 -12.77 -3.45 -3.83
C SER A 48 -11.79 -4.00 -2.80
N SER A 49 -10.55 -4.25 -3.22
CA SER A 49 -9.54 -4.76 -2.30
C SER A 49 -9.20 -3.72 -1.24
N ALA A 50 -9.08 -2.46 -1.65
CA ALA A 50 -8.81 -1.39 -0.70
C ALA A 50 -9.97 -1.22 0.27
N ASP A 51 -11.21 -1.29 -0.24
CA ASP A 51 -12.39 -1.20 0.60
C ASP A 51 -12.42 -2.32 1.63
N GLU A 52 -12.00 -3.50 1.23
CA GLU A 52 -11.99 -4.63 2.14
C GLU A 52 -10.94 -4.44 3.23
N VAL A 53 -9.80 -3.87 2.88
CA VAL A 53 -8.78 -3.56 3.87
C VAL A 53 -9.35 -2.61 4.92
N VAL A 54 -10.07 -1.59 4.47
CA VAL A 54 -10.67 -0.63 5.38
C VAL A 54 -11.70 -1.31 6.27
N ARG A 55 -12.53 -2.17 5.68
CA ARG A 55 -13.58 -2.85 6.42
C ARG A 55 -12.99 -3.75 7.51
N PHE A 56 -11.96 -4.49 7.16
CA PHE A 56 -11.30 -5.37 8.13
C PHE A 56 -10.63 -4.58 9.24
N ALA A 57 -9.99 -3.48 8.87
CA ALA A 57 -9.33 -2.65 9.89
C ALA A 57 -10.35 -2.09 10.87
N LYS A 58 -11.48 -1.66 10.38
CA LYS A 58 -12.52 -1.11 11.26
C LYS A 58 -13.03 -2.16 12.23
N LYS A 59 -13.12 -3.40 11.79
CA LYS A 59 -13.52 -4.47 12.69
C LYS A 59 -12.52 -4.66 13.82
N LEU A 60 -11.27 -4.35 13.56
CA LEU A 60 -10.22 -4.45 14.55
C LEU A 60 -10.14 -3.20 15.41
N GLY A 61 -10.98 -2.22 15.14
CA GLY A 61 -10.98 -0.98 15.89
C GLY A 61 -10.03 0.05 15.34
N VAL A 62 -9.51 -0.15 14.13
CA VAL A 62 -8.57 0.77 13.54
C VAL A 62 -9.26 1.55 12.44
N MET A 63 -9.30 2.87 12.61
CA MET A 63 -9.88 3.75 11.61
C MET A 63 -8.78 4.26 10.69
N PRO A 64 -8.99 4.23 9.37
CA PRO A 64 -7.97 4.75 8.47
C PRO A 64 -7.74 6.23 8.71
N LEU A 65 -6.48 6.64 8.67
CA LEU A 65 -6.14 8.05 8.75
C LEU A 65 -6.43 8.74 7.42
N GLY A 66 -6.42 8.00 6.33
CA GLY A 66 -6.75 8.53 5.04
C GLY A 66 -6.81 7.45 4.00
N VAL A 67 -7.57 7.69 2.94
CA VAL A 67 -7.66 6.80 1.80
C VAL A 67 -7.57 7.70 0.58
N GLU A 68 -6.65 7.40 -0.32
CA GLU A 68 -6.42 8.24 -1.48
C GLU A 68 -6.39 7.42 -2.76
N GLY A 69 -6.77 8.07 -3.85
CA GLY A 69 -6.74 7.44 -5.16
C GLY A 69 -7.96 6.63 -5.52
N GLU A 70 -9.00 6.66 -4.69
CA GLU A 70 -10.18 5.84 -4.91
C GLU A 70 -10.92 6.16 -6.19
N ARG A 71 -10.83 7.39 -6.64
CA ARG A 71 -11.61 7.82 -7.77
C ARG A 71 -11.18 7.09 -9.05
N GLU A 72 -9.90 7.18 -9.39
CA GLU A 72 -9.38 6.47 -10.54
C GLU A 72 -9.15 5.01 -10.27
N ALA A 73 -8.80 4.72 -9.02
CA ALA A 73 -8.59 3.36 -8.55
C ALA A 73 -7.53 2.60 -9.32
N GLU A 74 -6.55 3.32 -9.85
CA GLU A 74 -5.39 2.67 -10.45
C GLU A 74 -4.33 2.42 -9.38
N TRP A 75 -4.37 3.22 -8.34
CA TRP A 75 -3.44 3.14 -7.22
C TRP A 75 -4.15 3.73 -6.02
N VAL A 76 -4.61 2.86 -5.13
CA VAL A 76 -5.31 3.30 -3.92
C VAL A 76 -4.40 3.08 -2.73
N LEU A 77 -4.25 4.11 -1.93
CA LEU A 77 -3.44 4.07 -0.72
C LEU A 77 -4.36 4.10 0.48
N VAL A 78 -4.16 3.18 1.41
CA VAL A 78 -4.91 3.16 2.66
C VAL A 78 -3.92 3.35 3.79
N ASP A 79 -4.05 4.46 4.51
CA ASP A 79 -3.14 4.80 5.61
C ASP A 79 -3.77 4.36 6.91
N LEU A 80 -3.22 3.34 7.52
CA LEU A 80 -3.72 2.81 8.78
C LEU A 80 -2.83 3.20 9.97
N GLY A 81 -1.91 4.14 9.73
CA GLY A 81 -1.02 4.58 10.79
C GLY A 81 0.27 3.80 10.80
N ASP A 82 0.26 2.66 11.47
CA ASP A 82 1.45 1.83 11.53
C ASP A 82 1.69 1.05 10.25
N VAL A 83 0.66 0.89 9.44
CA VAL A 83 0.74 0.14 8.20
C VAL A 83 0.12 0.98 7.09
N ILE A 84 0.82 1.10 5.99
CA ILE A 84 0.30 1.76 4.81
C ILE A 84 0.13 0.72 3.73
N VAL A 85 -1.06 0.64 3.16
CA VAL A 85 -1.38 -0.37 2.16
C VAL A 85 -1.53 0.30 0.81
N HIS A 86 -0.82 -0.23 -0.18
CA HIS A 86 -0.92 0.22 -1.56
C HIS A 86 -1.53 -0.90 -2.38
N VAL A 87 -2.66 -0.62 -3.04
CA VAL A 87 -3.24 -1.57 -3.98
C VAL A 87 -3.25 -0.88 -5.32
N MET A 88 -2.66 -1.50 -6.33
CA MET A 88 -2.54 -0.84 -7.61
C MET A 88 -2.57 -1.84 -8.76
N LEU A 89 -2.82 -1.31 -9.94
CA LEU A 89 -2.76 -2.13 -11.13
C LEU A 89 -1.32 -2.56 -11.37
N PRO A 90 -1.11 -3.74 -11.96
CA PRO A 90 0.25 -4.22 -12.18
C PRO A 90 1.12 -3.26 -12.98
N ARG A 91 0.56 -2.58 -13.97
CA ARG A 91 1.37 -1.66 -14.77
C ARG A 91 1.84 -0.46 -13.96
N VAL A 92 1.02 -0.03 -13.00
CA VAL A 92 1.40 1.08 -12.14
C VAL A 92 2.49 0.65 -11.19
N ARG A 93 2.31 -0.53 -10.61
CA ARG A 93 3.27 -1.07 -9.67
C ARG A 93 4.63 -1.26 -10.33
N GLU A 94 4.63 -1.77 -11.55
CA GLU A 94 5.86 -1.99 -12.28
C GLU A 94 6.54 -0.67 -12.60
N PHE A 95 5.77 0.32 -12.99
CA PHE A 95 6.31 1.62 -13.35
C PHE A 95 6.99 2.30 -12.17
N TYR A 96 6.36 2.28 -11.02
CA TYR A 96 6.89 2.97 -9.85
C TYR A 96 7.83 2.11 -9.01
N ALA A 97 7.65 0.79 -9.04
CA ALA A 97 8.52 -0.15 -8.33
C ALA A 97 8.69 0.24 -6.87
N LEU A 98 7.60 0.58 -6.21
CA LEU A 98 7.66 1.07 -4.83
C LEU A 98 8.33 0.10 -3.87
N GLU A 99 8.03 -1.17 -4.00
CA GLU A 99 8.57 -2.13 -3.05
C GLU A 99 10.08 -2.24 -3.15
N ARG A 100 10.64 -1.92 -4.30
CA ARG A 100 12.09 -2.00 -4.47
C ARG A 100 12.82 -0.88 -3.77
N LEU A 101 12.16 0.26 -3.64
CA LEU A 101 12.79 1.39 -2.98
C LEU A 101 13.05 1.11 -1.52
N TRP A 102 12.20 0.30 -0.91
CA TRP A 102 12.32 0.03 0.51
C TRP A 102 13.06 -1.26 0.79
N THR A 103 12.95 -2.25 -0.08
CA THR A 103 13.53 -3.56 0.19
C THR A 103 15.05 -3.57 0.12
N VAL A 104 15.63 -2.64 -0.61
CA VAL A 104 17.09 -2.60 -0.71
C VAL A 104 17.69 -1.66 0.33
N GLY A 105 16.88 -1.21 1.27
CA GLY A 105 17.38 -0.38 2.34
C GLY A 105 17.77 1.01 1.91
N ASP A 106 17.17 1.47 0.86
CA ASP A 106 17.53 2.73 0.27
C ASP A 106 16.77 3.90 0.85
N GLN A 107 16.98 5.03 0.23
CA GLN A 107 16.37 6.25 0.66
C GLN A 107 14.89 6.26 0.45
N PRO A 108 14.19 7.10 1.21
CA PRO A 108 12.76 7.29 1.02
C PRO A 108 12.48 7.85 -0.37
N PRO A 109 11.26 7.65 -0.85
CA PRO A 109 10.90 8.12 -2.18
C PRO A 109 11.08 9.60 -2.43
N ASP A 110 11.03 10.41 -1.37
CA ASP A 110 11.14 11.83 -1.57
C ASP A 110 12.49 12.23 -2.13
N GLU A 111 13.52 11.43 -1.92
CA GLU A 111 14.80 11.73 -2.51
C GLU A 111 14.80 11.48 -3.98
N TYR A 112 13.98 10.57 -4.41
CA TYR A 112 13.84 10.32 -5.82
C TYR A 112 13.03 11.39 -6.46
N GLU A 113 12.10 11.93 -5.73
CA GLU A 113 11.26 12.96 -6.27
C GLU A 113 12.04 14.21 -6.61
N THR A 114 13.00 14.52 -5.77
CA THR A 114 13.77 15.70 -6.07
C THR A 114 14.55 15.57 -7.35
N SER A 115 14.99 14.38 -7.63
CA SER A 115 15.68 14.20 -8.89
C SER A 115 14.69 13.96 -9.99
N ASP A 116 13.47 13.63 -9.61
CA ASP A 116 12.48 13.30 -10.59
C ASP A 116 11.75 14.45 -11.13
N GLU A 117 11.88 15.56 -10.50
CA GLU A 117 11.17 16.69 -11.02
C GLU A 117 11.56 16.91 -12.44
N ASP A 118 12.69 16.42 -12.79
CA ASP A 118 13.11 16.55 -14.15
C ASP A 118 12.41 15.64 -15.06
N ARG A 119 11.97 14.53 -14.55
CA ARG A 119 11.37 13.58 -15.44
C ARG A 119 9.91 13.83 -15.62
N PHE A 120 9.38 14.72 -14.89
CA PHE A 120 8.01 15.09 -15.12
C PHE A 120 7.92 16.39 -15.93
#